data_309057068278d4b805d268732cffc66c
#
_entry.id   309057068278d4b805d268732cffc66c
#
_cell.length_a   1.000
_cell.length_b   1.000
_cell.length_c   1.000
_cell.angle_alpha   90.00
_cell.angle_beta   90.00
_cell.angle_gamma   90.00
#
_symmetry.space_group_name_H-M   'P 1'
#
loop_
_entity.id
_entity.type
_entity.pdbx_description
1 polymer ?
#
loop_
_entity_poly.entity_id
_entity_poly.type
_entity_poly.pdbx_seq_one_letter_code
_entity_poly.pdbx_strand_id
1 'polypeptide(L)'
;MKNTKELNTWIQNFGLDHPLVIAGPCSAETEDQLVKIAKELKESDATVLRAGIWKPRTRPGNFEGVGALGLKWMQTAKQETGMLTATEVANPTHVDLALKHDVDILWLGARTTVSPFIVQEIADALKGTDKIVLVKNPVNPDLPLWLGAIERLYTSDIQKLGAIHRGFSTYEKTRYRNNPNWQIPIELQNRFPDLPLICDPSHIAGRRDIIFDICQTALDLNFDGLMVETHYDPDNAWSDAKQQITPSTLIQMMEDLKIRKETDTEATYRNALNTLRTQIDVVDHQLIEMLGKRMEVADGIGQLKKAKNVAILQTKRWNEILGKMILEGEAHNLSEEFVLKIFKAIHQESINHQEKIMQS
;
A
#
# COMPACT_ATOMS: atom_id res chain seq x y z
N MET A 1 -6.94 -19.33 -0.15
CA MET A 1 -5.77 -20.10 0.36
C MET A 1 -6.22 -20.92 1.56
N LYS A 2 -5.95 -22.24 1.59
CA LYS A 2 -6.48 -23.15 2.65
C LYS A 2 -5.55 -23.30 3.87
N ASN A 3 -4.27 -22.93 3.76
CA ASN A 3 -3.31 -22.98 4.87
C ASN A 3 -2.31 -21.83 4.71
N THR A 4 -2.48 -20.77 5.48
CA THR A 4 -1.65 -19.57 5.39
C THR A 4 -0.58 -19.51 6.48
N LYS A 5 -0.59 -20.45 7.44
CA LYS A 5 0.27 -20.43 8.63
C LYS A 5 1.79 -20.45 8.37
N GLU A 6 2.20 -20.73 7.14
CA GLU A 6 3.62 -20.79 6.78
C GLU A 6 4.10 -19.61 5.94
N LEU A 7 3.18 -18.68 5.55
CA LEU A 7 3.52 -17.59 4.68
C LEU A 7 4.47 -16.55 5.31
N ASN A 8 4.43 -16.41 6.64
CA ASN A 8 5.28 -15.47 7.37
C ASN A 8 6.60 -16.09 7.87
N THR A 9 6.82 -17.38 7.70
CA THR A 9 8.02 -18.05 8.22
C THR A 9 9.32 -17.49 7.64
N TRP A 10 9.30 -17.03 6.40
CA TRP A 10 10.47 -16.48 5.76
C TRP A 10 10.93 -15.17 6.40
N ILE A 11 10.00 -14.29 6.83
CA ILE A 11 10.37 -13.02 7.49
C ILE A 11 10.85 -13.26 8.93
N GLN A 12 10.23 -14.23 9.62
CA GLN A 12 10.66 -14.64 10.96
C GLN A 12 12.07 -15.24 10.97
N ASN A 13 12.46 -15.93 9.90
CA ASN A 13 13.79 -16.52 9.74
C ASN A 13 14.91 -15.49 9.64
N PHE A 14 14.62 -14.20 9.40
CA PHE A 14 15.61 -13.14 9.52
C PHE A 14 16.02 -12.86 10.97
N GLY A 15 15.19 -13.25 11.95
CA GLY A 15 15.48 -13.05 13.37
C GLY A 15 15.63 -11.58 13.79
N LEU A 16 14.98 -10.67 13.05
CA LEU A 16 15.03 -9.24 13.31
C LEU A 16 14.21 -8.87 14.55
N ASP A 17 14.72 -7.96 15.34
CA ASP A 17 14.00 -7.30 16.45
C ASP A 17 13.34 -5.97 16.03
N HIS A 18 13.45 -5.64 14.76
CA HIS A 18 12.90 -4.45 14.11
C HIS A 18 12.17 -4.85 12.81
N PRO A 19 11.35 -3.97 12.21
CA PRO A 19 10.70 -4.22 10.93
C PRO A 19 11.72 -4.51 9.82
N LEU A 20 11.37 -5.39 8.87
CA LEU A 20 12.21 -5.66 7.71
C LEU A 20 12.42 -4.37 6.89
N VAL A 21 13.66 -3.99 6.64
CA VAL A 21 14.01 -2.81 5.84
C VAL A 21 14.63 -3.23 4.51
N ILE A 22 13.92 -2.90 3.42
CA ILE A 22 14.34 -3.08 2.04
C ILE A 22 14.68 -1.69 1.50
N ALA A 23 15.95 -1.39 1.28
CA ALA A 23 16.38 -0.05 0.86
C ALA A 23 17.31 -0.09 -0.35
N GLY A 24 17.39 1.00 -1.09
CA GLY A 24 18.24 1.12 -2.26
C GLY A 24 17.62 1.99 -3.36
N PRO A 25 18.31 2.19 -4.48
CA PRO A 25 17.91 3.18 -5.47
C PRO A 25 16.61 2.81 -6.19
N CYS A 26 15.89 3.81 -6.65
CA CYS A 26 14.77 3.62 -7.56
C CYS A 26 15.20 2.83 -8.79
N SER A 27 16.34 3.18 -9.37
CA SER A 27 16.98 2.48 -10.50
C SER A 27 18.46 2.24 -10.23
N ALA A 28 18.97 1.08 -10.63
CA ALA A 28 20.41 0.93 -10.84
C ALA A 28 20.81 1.80 -12.06
N GLU A 29 21.79 2.67 -11.88
CA GLU A 29 22.25 3.64 -12.88
C GLU A 29 23.66 3.34 -13.34
N THR A 30 24.54 3.07 -12.38
CA THR A 30 25.93 2.62 -12.60
C THR A 30 26.31 1.62 -11.51
N GLU A 31 27.38 0.85 -11.75
CA GLU A 31 27.93 -0.08 -10.74
C GLU A 31 28.40 0.68 -9.50
N ASP A 32 29.16 1.76 -9.70
CA ASP A 32 29.67 2.60 -8.62
C ASP A 32 28.56 3.19 -7.76
N GLN A 33 27.48 3.66 -8.38
CA GLN A 33 26.29 4.15 -7.67
C GLN A 33 25.71 3.06 -6.78
N LEU A 34 25.47 1.87 -7.31
CA LEU A 34 24.82 0.79 -6.60
C LEU A 34 25.66 0.25 -5.44
N VAL A 35 26.96 0.03 -5.70
CA VAL A 35 27.91 -0.45 -4.68
C VAL A 35 28.10 0.59 -3.57
N LYS A 36 28.21 1.87 -3.91
CA LYS A 36 28.31 2.94 -2.92
C LYS A 36 27.09 2.98 -2.01
N ILE A 37 25.88 2.96 -2.58
CA ILE A 37 24.64 2.93 -1.80
C ILE A 37 24.58 1.68 -0.91
N ALA A 38 24.94 0.50 -1.44
CA ALA A 38 24.94 -0.73 -0.66
C ALA A 38 25.89 -0.66 0.56
N LYS A 39 27.09 -0.10 0.38
CA LYS A 39 28.06 0.08 1.46
C LYS A 39 27.55 1.03 2.55
N GLU A 40 26.92 2.14 2.15
CA GLU A 40 26.33 3.09 3.10
C GLU A 40 25.14 2.46 3.83
N LEU A 41 24.30 1.68 3.13
CA LEU A 41 23.14 0.99 3.74
C LEU A 41 23.53 -0.15 4.66
N LYS A 42 24.68 -0.80 4.48
CA LYS A 42 25.17 -1.85 5.37
C LYS A 42 25.36 -1.37 6.82
N GLU A 43 25.61 -0.08 7.01
CA GLU A 43 25.75 0.54 8.32
C GLU A 43 24.38 0.88 8.98
N SER A 44 23.26 0.53 8.31
CA SER A 44 21.89 0.74 8.78
C SER A 44 21.19 -0.58 9.11
N ASP A 45 19.94 -0.52 9.56
CA ASP A 45 19.07 -1.68 9.74
C ASP A 45 18.58 -2.29 8.41
N ALA A 46 19.04 -1.78 7.25
CA ALA A 46 18.63 -2.31 5.97
C ALA A 46 19.22 -3.71 5.73
N THR A 47 18.33 -4.69 5.68
CA THR A 47 18.70 -6.10 5.45
C THR A 47 18.82 -6.43 3.97
N VAL A 48 18.06 -5.76 3.13
CA VAL A 48 17.91 -6.06 1.70
C VAL A 48 18.20 -4.82 0.86
N LEU A 49 19.14 -4.97 -0.09
CA LEU A 49 19.39 -3.97 -1.13
C LEU A 49 18.38 -4.15 -2.27
N ARG A 50 17.53 -3.13 -2.48
CA ARG A 50 16.67 -3.10 -3.66
C ARG A 50 17.28 -2.26 -4.77
N ALA A 51 17.08 -2.67 -6.03
CA ALA A 51 17.35 -1.81 -7.18
C ALA A 51 16.39 -2.14 -8.34
N GLY A 52 15.83 -1.11 -8.98
CA GLY A 52 15.08 -1.29 -10.22
C GLY A 52 16.03 -1.49 -11.39
N ILE A 53 15.99 -2.67 -12.00
CA ILE A 53 16.81 -3.02 -13.17
C ILE A 53 16.05 -2.76 -14.46
N TRP A 54 14.76 -3.05 -14.44
CA TRP A 54 13.81 -2.79 -15.51
C TRP A 54 12.73 -1.85 -14.98
N LYS A 55 12.37 -0.84 -15.79
CA LYS A 55 11.42 0.20 -15.38
C LYS A 55 10.26 0.27 -16.39
N PRO A 56 9.11 -0.34 -16.09
CA PRO A 56 7.93 -0.21 -16.94
C PRO A 56 7.44 1.25 -16.93
N ARG A 57 7.65 1.97 -18.02
CA ARG A 57 7.26 3.38 -18.14
C ARG A 57 5.94 3.55 -18.87
N THR A 58 5.10 4.48 -18.41
CA THR A 58 3.83 4.80 -19.06
C THR A 58 4.04 5.54 -20.39
N ARG A 59 5.13 6.31 -20.49
CA ARG A 59 5.47 7.06 -21.71
C ARG A 59 6.83 6.60 -22.24
N PRO A 60 6.97 6.39 -23.57
CA PRO A 60 8.24 6.09 -24.16
C PRO A 60 9.22 7.28 -24.01
N GLY A 61 10.52 7.01 -24.12
CA GLY A 61 11.57 8.03 -24.07
C GLY A 61 12.06 8.39 -22.65
N ASN A 62 11.47 7.82 -21.59
CA ASN A 62 12.04 7.89 -20.24
C ASN A 62 13.05 6.76 -20.03
N PHE A 63 13.92 6.91 -19.03
CA PHE A 63 14.87 5.86 -18.65
C PHE A 63 14.14 4.56 -18.27
N GLU A 64 14.38 3.50 -19.02
CA GLU A 64 13.69 2.20 -18.87
C GLU A 64 14.48 1.19 -18.04
N GLY A 65 15.60 1.63 -17.43
CA GLY A 65 16.52 0.79 -16.67
C GLY A 65 17.72 0.32 -17.52
N VAL A 66 18.70 -0.24 -16.84
CA VAL A 66 19.97 -0.74 -17.47
C VAL A 66 19.86 -2.20 -17.93
N GLY A 67 18.75 -2.84 -17.66
CA GLY A 67 18.52 -4.24 -18.03
C GLY A 67 19.44 -5.22 -17.28
N ALA A 68 19.76 -6.34 -17.92
CA ALA A 68 20.52 -7.43 -17.33
C ALA A 68 21.94 -7.03 -16.83
N LEU A 69 22.48 -5.90 -17.30
CA LEU A 69 23.77 -5.40 -16.82
C LEU A 69 23.71 -5.05 -15.33
N GLY A 70 22.59 -4.46 -14.87
CA GLY A 70 22.40 -4.14 -13.47
C GLY A 70 22.36 -5.34 -12.54
N LEU A 71 22.02 -6.53 -13.03
CA LEU A 71 22.08 -7.76 -12.22
C LEU A 71 23.52 -8.12 -11.83
N LYS A 72 24.50 -7.87 -12.70
CA LYS A 72 25.91 -8.05 -12.38
C LYS A 72 26.35 -7.08 -11.28
N TRP A 73 25.90 -5.84 -11.36
CA TRP A 73 26.19 -4.83 -10.33
C TRP A 73 25.55 -5.20 -8.97
N MET A 74 24.36 -5.79 -9.00
CA MET A 74 23.73 -6.32 -7.78
C MET A 74 24.55 -7.47 -7.17
N GLN A 75 25.12 -8.37 -8.01
CA GLN A 75 26.03 -9.41 -7.53
C GLN A 75 27.29 -8.84 -6.88
N THR A 76 27.91 -7.83 -7.51
CA THR A 76 29.06 -7.12 -6.93
C THR A 76 28.68 -6.50 -5.57
N ALA A 77 27.57 -5.78 -5.50
CA ALA A 77 27.11 -5.18 -4.26
C ALA A 77 26.85 -6.23 -3.17
N LYS A 78 26.21 -7.36 -3.51
CA LYS A 78 25.96 -8.49 -2.59
C LYS A 78 27.26 -9.08 -2.07
N GLN A 79 28.24 -9.29 -2.95
CA GLN A 79 29.56 -9.84 -2.56
C GLN A 79 30.34 -8.92 -1.63
N GLU A 80 30.29 -7.60 -1.88
CA GLU A 80 31.03 -6.62 -1.07
C GLU A 80 30.35 -6.30 0.27
N THR A 81 29.03 -6.45 0.39
CA THR A 81 28.30 -6.03 1.58
C THR A 81 27.69 -7.18 2.37
N GLY A 82 27.44 -8.32 1.73
CA GLY A 82 26.69 -9.43 2.32
C GLY A 82 25.16 -9.19 2.40
N MET A 83 24.66 -8.04 1.93
CA MET A 83 23.22 -7.76 1.90
C MET A 83 22.50 -8.69 0.93
N LEU A 84 21.30 -9.09 1.25
CA LEU A 84 20.40 -9.72 0.28
C LEU A 84 20.00 -8.73 -0.80
N THR A 85 19.64 -9.24 -1.96
CA THR A 85 19.29 -8.40 -3.12
C THR A 85 17.83 -8.58 -3.54
N ALA A 86 17.20 -7.50 -3.98
CA ALA A 86 15.82 -7.50 -4.46
C ALA A 86 15.68 -6.71 -5.77
N THR A 87 14.88 -7.21 -6.72
CA THR A 87 14.55 -6.48 -7.96
C THR A 87 13.14 -6.78 -8.46
N GLU A 88 12.60 -5.86 -9.32
CA GLU A 88 11.33 -6.05 -10.01
C GLU A 88 11.47 -7.03 -11.16
N VAL A 89 10.47 -7.91 -11.33
CA VAL A 89 10.32 -8.76 -12.51
C VAL A 89 8.95 -8.50 -13.15
N ALA A 90 8.91 -8.47 -14.48
CA ALA A 90 7.71 -8.14 -15.23
C ALA A 90 7.33 -9.20 -16.29
N ASN A 91 8.14 -10.24 -16.44
CA ASN A 91 7.92 -11.35 -17.39
C ASN A 91 8.83 -12.54 -17.02
N PRO A 92 8.62 -13.74 -17.62
CA PRO A 92 9.46 -14.91 -17.38
C PRO A 92 10.96 -14.72 -17.65
N THR A 93 11.32 -13.98 -18.71
CA THR A 93 12.73 -13.71 -19.03
C THR A 93 13.43 -12.93 -17.92
N HIS A 94 12.74 -11.98 -17.28
CA HIS A 94 13.28 -11.27 -16.11
C HIS A 94 13.48 -12.22 -14.92
N VAL A 95 12.59 -13.17 -14.72
CA VAL A 95 12.73 -14.20 -13.68
C VAL A 95 13.97 -15.05 -13.94
N ASP A 96 14.12 -15.62 -15.15
CA ASP A 96 15.26 -16.45 -15.52
C ASP A 96 16.60 -15.73 -15.33
N LEU A 97 16.67 -14.46 -15.74
CA LEU A 97 17.86 -13.64 -15.57
C LEU A 97 18.16 -13.35 -14.10
N ALA A 98 17.15 -13.03 -13.31
CA ALA A 98 17.30 -12.77 -11.88
C ALA A 98 17.77 -14.03 -11.12
N LEU A 99 17.19 -15.20 -11.44
CA LEU A 99 17.61 -16.49 -10.89
C LEU A 99 19.07 -16.83 -11.26
N LYS A 100 19.45 -16.61 -12.51
CA LYS A 100 20.83 -16.84 -12.99
C LYS A 100 21.86 -15.97 -12.26
N HIS A 101 21.46 -14.79 -11.77
CA HIS A 101 22.34 -13.87 -11.04
C HIS A 101 22.12 -13.94 -9.52
N ASP A 102 21.47 -14.99 -9.04
CA ASP A 102 21.22 -15.26 -7.61
C ASP A 102 20.62 -14.07 -6.85
N VAL A 103 19.61 -13.42 -7.44
CA VAL A 103 18.80 -12.44 -6.72
C VAL A 103 17.93 -13.17 -5.68
N ASP A 104 17.88 -12.64 -4.47
CA ASP A 104 17.23 -13.32 -3.33
C ASP A 104 15.72 -13.11 -3.28
N ILE A 105 15.28 -11.89 -3.59
CA ILE A 105 13.89 -11.46 -3.49
C ILE A 105 13.45 -10.86 -4.83
N LEU A 106 12.31 -11.31 -5.33
CA LEU A 106 11.73 -10.78 -6.55
C LEU A 106 10.40 -10.08 -6.21
N TRP A 107 10.10 -8.96 -6.86
CA TRP A 107 8.76 -8.39 -6.69
C TRP A 107 8.07 -8.15 -8.03
N LEU A 108 6.76 -8.36 -8.02
CA LEU A 108 5.88 -7.98 -9.12
C LEU A 108 5.47 -6.51 -8.94
N GLY A 109 5.71 -5.69 -9.96
CA GLY A 109 5.35 -4.29 -9.96
C GLY A 109 3.84 -4.08 -10.07
N ALA A 110 3.36 -2.91 -9.64
CA ALA A 110 1.93 -2.56 -9.65
C ALA A 110 1.27 -2.66 -11.04
N ARG A 111 2.03 -2.47 -12.12
CA ARG A 111 1.55 -2.63 -13.51
C ARG A 111 1.55 -4.09 -13.96
N THR A 112 2.41 -4.91 -13.43
CA THR A 112 2.47 -6.35 -13.68
C THR A 112 1.34 -7.07 -12.95
N THR A 113 1.08 -6.69 -11.70
CA THR A 113 0.03 -7.27 -10.86
C THR A 113 -1.37 -7.20 -11.48
N VAL A 114 -1.64 -6.20 -12.33
CA VAL A 114 -2.94 -6.03 -13.00
C VAL A 114 -3.19 -7.02 -14.16
N SER A 115 -2.19 -7.82 -14.55
CA SER A 115 -2.30 -8.76 -15.68
C SER A 115 -2.27 -10.21 -15.19
N PRO A 116 -3.43 -10.88 -15.05
CA PRO A 116 -3.47 -12.28 -14.58
C PRO A 116 -2.64 -13.24 -15.43
N PHE A 117 -2.55 -13.02 -16.73
CA PHE A 117 -1.74 -13.85 -17.64
C PHE A 117 -0.26 -13.72 -17.34
N ILE A 118 0.25 -12.49 -17.26
CA ILE A 118 1.67 -12.24 -16.94
C ILE A 118 2.02 -12.74 -15.54
N VAL A 119 1.13 -12.56 -14.55
CA VAL A 119 1.34 -13.10 -13.20
C VAL A 119 1.43 -14.63 -13.24
N GLN A 120 0.60 -15.31 -14.05
CA GLN A 120 0.67 -16.77 -14.20
C GLN A 120 1.98 -17.21 -14.86
N GLU A 121 2.40 -16.54 -15.94
CA GLU A 121 3.67 -16.84 -16.61
C GLU A 121 4.88 -16.66 -15.67
N ILE A 122 4.88 -15.63 -14.84
CA ILE A 122 5.90 -15.40 -13.81
C ILE A 122 5.85 -16.50 -12.74
N ALA A 123 4.65 -16.89 -12.29
CA ALA A 123 4.46 -17.96 -11.31
C ALA A 123 5.00 -19.29 -11.84
N ASP A 124 4.74 -19.60 -13.11
CA ASP A 124 5.21 -20.82 -13.77
C ASP A 124 6.77 -20.84 -13.89
N ALA A 125 7.37 -19.67 -14.20
CA ALA A 125 8.84 -19.53 -14.24
C ALA A 125 9.51 -19.63 -12.85
N LEU A 126 8.79 -19.29 -11.77
CA LEU A 126 9.28 -19.38 -10.39
C LEU A 126 9.06 -20.76 -9.76
N LYS A 127 8.29 -21.62 -10.39
CA LYS A 127 7.94 -22.93 -9.83
C LYS A 127 9.18 -23.78 -9.50
N GLY A 128 9.21 -24.32 -8.29
CA GLY A 128 10.36 -25.14 -7.82
C GLY A 128 11.57 -24.32 -7.34
N THR A 129 11.48 -22.99 -7.30
CA THR A 129 12.50 -22.15 -6.68
C THR A 129 12.16 -21.86 -5.21
N ASP A 130 13.19 -21.55 -4.41
CA ASP A 130 13.04 -21.17 -2.99
C ASP A 130 13.16 -19.64 -2.80
N LYS A 131 12.77 -18.86 -3.80
CA LYS A 131 12.89 -17.40 -3.75
C LYS A 131 11.71 -16.76 -3.00
N ILE A 132 11.98 -15.64 -2.35
CA ILE A 132 10.95 -14.79 -1.76
C ILE A 132 10.33 -13.96 -2.87
N VAL A 133 8.99 -13.92 -2.93
CA VAL A 133 8.26 -13.18 -3.96
C VAL A 133 7.28 -12.22 -3.31
N LEU A 134 7.44 -10.92 -3.60
CA LEU A 134 6.61 -9.87 -3.08
C LEU A 134 5.69 -9.33 -4.19
N VAL A 135 4.44 -9.02 -3.87
CA VAL A 135 3.45 -8.54 -4.84
C VAL A 135 3.01 -7.12 -4.48
N LYS A 136 3.37 -6.14 -5.31
CA LYS A 136 2.84 -4.76 -5.15
C LYS A 136 1.34 -4.73 -5.44
N ASN A 137 0.60 -3.92 -4.68
CA ASN A 137 -0.81 -3.68 -5.00
C ASN A 137 -0.97 -3.11 -6.42
N PRO A 138 -2.11 -3.38 -7.09
CA PRO A 138 -2.46 -2.78 -8.38
C PRO A 138 -2.39 -1.25 -8.35
N VAL A 139 -2.19 -0.63 -9.51
CA VAL A 139 -2.20 0.84 -9.63
C VAL A 139 -3.52 1.43 -9.15
N ASN A 140 -4.64 0.84 -9.55
CA ASN A 140 -5.97 1.24 -9.12
C ASN A 140 -6.37 0.50 -7.82
N PRO A 141 -7.27 1.06 -6.99
CA PRO A 141 -7.74 0.43 -5.76
C PRO A 141 -8.64 -0.77 -6.07
N ASP A 142 -8.03 -1.95 -6.20
CA ASP A 142 -8.69 -3.22 -6.54
C ASP A 142 -8.10 -4.35 -5.68
N LEU A 143 -8.74 -4.63 -4.55
CA LEU A 143 -8.33 -5.71 -3.67
C LEU A 143 -8.50 -7.10 -4.29
N PRO A 144 -9.61 -7.45 -4.97
CA PRO A 144 -9.75 -8.73 -5.66
C PRO A 144 -8.61 -9.03 -6.63
N LEU A 145 -8.16 -8.03 -7.38
CA LEU A 145 -7.06 -8.18 -8.32
C LEU A 145 -5.72 -8.43 -7.62
N TRP A 146 -5.47 -7.75 -6.49
CA TRP A 146 -4.28 -7.98 -5.67
C TRP A 146 -4.27 -9.39 -5.07
N LEU A 147 -5.40 -9.80 -4.49
CA LEU A 147 -5.61 -11.15 -3.97
C LEU A 147 -5.38 -12.22 -5.05
N GLY A 148 -5.97 -12.02 -6.22
CA GLY A 148 -5.84 -12.96 -7.34
C GLY A 148 -4.38 -13.14 -7.80
N ALA A 149 -3.56 -12.08 -7.77
CA ALA A 149 -2.14 -12.19 -8.09
C ALA A 149 -1.38 -13.00 -7.03
N ILE A 150 -1.64 -12.77 -5.74
CA ILE A 150 -1.03 -13.51 -4.63
C ILE A 150 -1.45 -14.99 -4.67
N GLU A 151 -2.74 -15.25 -4.89
CA GLU A 151 -3.28 -16.63 -4.97
C GLU A 151 -2.70 -17.41 -6.14
N ARG A 152 -2.44 -16.80 -7.28
CA ARG A 152 -1.79 -17.48 -8.43
C ARG A 152 -0.38 -17.94 -8.08
N LEU A 153 0.40 -17.10 -7.43
CA LEU A 153 1.74 -17.47 -6.96
C LEU A 153 1.66 -18.60 -5.92
N TYR A 154 0.78 -18.48 -4.96
CA TYR A 154 0.58 -19.51 -3.93
C TYR A 154 0.16 -20.87 -4.51
N THR A 155 -0.77 -20.88 -5.47
CA THR A 155 -1.22 -22.11 -6.12
C THR A 155 -0.19 -22.72 -7.06
N SER A 156 0.82 -21.95 -7.46
CA SER A 156 1.99 -22.42 -8.22
C SER A 156 3.13 -22.91 -7.33
N ASP A 157 2.85 -23.16 -6.04
CA ASP A 157 3.77 -23.70 -5.05
C ASP A 157 4.89 -22.75 -4.60
N ILE A 158 4.63 -21.43 -4.68
CA ILE A 158 5.53 -20.41 -4.13
C ILE A 158 5.07 -20.10 -2.71
N GLN A 159 5.85 -20.53 -1.70
CA GLN A 159 5.47 -20.46 -0.28
C GLN A 159 5.97 -19.19 0.40
N LYS A 160 7.12 -18.62 -0.02
CA LYS A 160 7.72 -17.41 0.55
C LYS A 160 7.12 -16.18 -0.12
N LEU A 161 5.89 -15.84 0.26
CA LEU A 161 5.14 -14.72 -0.31
C LEU A 161 5.06 -13.55 0.66
N GLY A 162 4.90 -12.35 0.10
CA GLY A 162 4.55 -11.13 0.84
C GLY A 162 3.87 -10.13 -0.08
N ALA A 163 3.27 -9.12 0.50
CA ALA A 163 2.60 -8.05 -0.21
C ALA A 163 3.33 -6.72 0.01
N ILE A 164 3.33 -5.85 -1.01
CA ILE A 164 3.88 -4.49 -0.90
C ILE A 164 2.76 -3.48 -1.17
N HIS A 165 2.49 -2.64 -0.18
CA HIS A 165 1.58 -1.53 -0.32
C HIS A 165 2.33 -0.27 -0.74
N ARG A 166 2.02 0.25 -1.94
CA ARG A 166 2.64 1.43 -2.55
C ARG A 166 1.67 2.58 -2.83
N GLY A 167 0.44 2.49 -2.27
CA GLY A 167 -0.65 3.41 -2.55
C GLY A 167 -1.32 3.15 -3.90
N PHE A 168 -2.39 3.88 -4.16
CA PHE A 168 -3.24 3.73 -5.34
C PHE A 168 -3.35 5.04 -6.11
N SER A 169 -3.51 4.95 -7.42
CA SER A 169 -3.82 6.12 -8.23
C SER A 169 -5.18 6.70 -7.84
N THR A 170 -5.28 8.01 -7.83
CA THR A 170 -6.52 8.73 -7.63
C THR A 170 -6.64 9.86 -8.64
N TYR A 171 -7.85 10.20 -9.02
CA TYR A 171 -8.13 11.38 -9.83
C TYR A 171 -8.12 12.66 -8.98
N GLU A 172 -8.36 12.52 -7.69
CA GLU A 172 -8.39 13.66 -6.76
C GLU A 172 -6.94 14.12 -6.45
N LYS A 173 -6.76 15.43 -6.33
CA LYS A 173 -5.49 16.00 -5.85
C LYS A 173 -5.38 15.78 -4.36
N THR A 174 -4.36 15.04 -3.94
CA THR A 174 -4.02 14.80 -2.54
C THR A 174 -2.59 15.24 -2.25
N ARG A 175 -2.21 15.22 -0.98
CA ARG A 175 -0.79 15.46 -0.59
C ARG A 175 0.13 14.31 -1.03
N TYR A 176 -0.44 13.16 -1.38
CA TYR A 176 0.27 11.96 -1.80
C TYR A 176 0.36 11.87 -3.33
N ARG A 177 1.42 11.26 -3.83
CA ARG A 177 1.51 10.85 -5.24
C ARG A 177 0.54 9.71 -5.57
N ASN A 178 0.44 8.76 -4.63
CA ASN A 178 -0.53 7.67 -4.67
C ASN A 178 -1.24 7.62 -3.32
N ASN A 179 -2.57 7.72 -3.33
CA ASN A 179 -3.35 7.71 -2.09
C ASN A 179 -3.14 6.38 -1.36
N PRO A 180 -2.77 6.38 -0.07
CA PRO A 180 -2.54 5.13 0.66
C PRO A 180 -3.79 4.27 0.79
N ASN A 181 -4.98 4.86 0.92
CA ASN A 181 -6.23 4.10 1.08
C ASN A 181 -6.07 2.89 2.00
N TRP A 182 -5.65 3.14 3.25
CA TRP A 182 -5.22 2.15 4.24
C TRP A 182 -6.22 1.01 4.47
N GLN A 183 -7.51 1.22 4.18
CA GLN A 183 -8.53 0.19 4.35
C GLN A 183 -8.28 -1.04 3.48
N ILE A 184 -7.70 -0.87 2.29
CA ILE A 184 -7.42 -2.00 1.38
C ILE A 184 -6.32 -2.92 1.94
N PRO A 185 -5.12 -2.42 2.34
CA PRO A 185 -4.13 -3.29 2.97
C PRO A 185 -4.57 -3.85 4.32
N ILE A 186 -5.35 -3.13 5.13
CA ILE A 186 -5.96 -3.65 6.36
C ILE A 186 -6.89 -4.82 6.04
N GLU A 187 -7.71 -4.71 5.00
CA GLU A 187 -8.58 -5.82 4.60
C GLU A 187 -7.79 -7.02 4.04
N LEU A 188 -6.66 -6.77 3.36
CA LEU A 188 -5.73 -7.83 2.97
C LEU A 188 -5.19 -8.59 4.19
N GLN A 189 -4.70 -7.88 5.21
CA GLN A 189 -4.24 -8.48 6.48
C GLN A 189 -5.33 -9.28 7.18
N ASN A 190 -6.57 -8.75 7.22
CA ASN A 190 -7.70 -9.48 7.82
C ASN A 190 -8.00 -10.79 7.10
N ARG A 191 -7.81 -10.86 5.77
CA ARG A 191 -8.01 -12.08 4.98
C ARG A 191 -6.85 -13.06 5.06
N PHE A 192 -5.64 -12.54 5.16
CA PHE A 192 -4.38 -13.30 5.19
C PHE A 192 -3.47 -12.75 6.29
N PRO A 193 -3.79 -13.04 7.57
CA PRO A 193 -3.04 -12.47 8.71
C PRO A 193 -1.58 -12.93 8.78
N ASP A 194 -1.24 -14.05 8.15
CA ASP A 194 0.13 -14.57 8.09
C ASP A 194 0.92 -14.12 6.84
N LEU A 195 0.33 -13.28 5.98
CA LEU A 195 1.01 -12.77 4.80
C LEU A 195 1.80 -11.49 5.17
N PRO A 196 3.14 -11.51 5.11
CA PRO A 196 3.92 -10.31 5.39
C PRO A 196 3.52 -9.13 4.50
N LEU A 197 3.32 -7.98 5.11
CA LEU A 197 2.91 -6.75 4.45
C LEU A 197 3.96 -5.67 4.63
N ILE A 198 4.52 -5.20 3.51
CA ILE A 198 5.58 -4.21 3.43
C ILE A 198 5.00 -2.89 2.91
N CYS A 199 5.33 -1.77 3.54
CA CYS A 199 4.98 -0.45 3.04
C CYS A 199 6.07 0.10 2.12
N ASP A 200 5.69 0.65 0.97
CA ASP A 200 6.55 1.42 0.07
C ASP A 200 6.19 2.92 0.19
N PRO A 201 6.73 3.62 1.19
CA PRO A 201 6.37 5.00 1.49
C PRO A 201 6.85 5.96 0.41
N SER A 202 7.94 5.65 -0.29
CA SER A 202 8.49 6.49 -1.34
C SER A 202 7.50 6.68 -2.49
N HIS A 203 6.85 5.59 -2.92
CA HIS A 203 5.84 5.65 -3.98
C HIS A 203 4.50 6.23 -3.49
N ILE A 204 4.14 6.05 -2.22
CA ILE A 204 2.97 6.71 -1.62
C ILE A 204 3.20 8.22 -1.60
N ALA A 205 4.32 8.66 -1.06
CA ALA A 205 4.66 10.06 -0.89
C ALA A 205 4.88 10.79 -2.21
N GLY A 206 5.78 10.29 -3.07
CA GLY A 206 6.28 10.98 -4.26
C GLY A 206 7.14 12.21 -3.93
N ARG A 207 7.44 12.44 -2.65
CA ARG A 207 8.22 13.57 -2.09
C ARG A 207 8.83 13.15 -0.75
N ARG A 208 9.97 13.75 -0.39
CA ARG A 208 10.77 13.30 0.77
C ARG A 208 10.16 13.63 2.12
N ASP A 209 9.56 14.80 2.25
CA ASP A 209 9.13 15.42 3.51
C ASP A 209 8.01 14.72 4.26
N ILE A 210 7.29 13.79 3.61
CA ILE A 210 6.20 13.01 4.24
C ILE A 210 6.51 11.51 4.32
N ILE A 211 7.71 11.06 3.95
CA ILE A 211 8.09 9.65 4.01
C ILE A 211 8.05 9.14 5.45
N PHE A 212 8.60 9.90 6.39
CA PHE A 212 8.61 9.54 7.82
C PHE A 212 7.20 9.28 8.35
N ASP A 213 6.26 10.19 8.11
CA ASP A 213 4.87 10.07 8.58
C ASP A 213 4.20 8.82 8.02
N ILE A 214 4.47 8.48 6.76
CA ILE A 214 3.91 7.29 6.11
C ILE A 214 4.53 6.02 6.72
N CYS A 215 5.85 6.00 6.96
CA CYS A 215 6.52 4.90 7.64
C CYS A 215 5.92 4.67 9.04
N GLN A 216 5.79 5.73 9.84
CA GLN A 216 5.21 5.62 11.17
C GLN A 216 3.76 5.13 11.13
N THR A 217 2.95 5.65 10.21
CA THR A 217 1.57 5.18 10.04
C THR A 217 1.52 3.70 9.66
N ALA A 218 2.39 3.23 8.77
CA ALA A 218 2.44 1.82 8.37
C ALA A 218 2.80 0.92 9.57
N LEU A 219 3.80 1.30 10.36
CA LEU A 219 4.18 0.55 11.57
C LEU A 219 3.07 0.56 12.63
N ASP A 220 2.36 1.67 12.78
CA ASP A 220 1.19 1.77 13.68
C ASP A 220 0.00 0.93 13.19
N LEU A 221 -0.01 0.53 11.93
CA LEU A 221 -0.96 -0.39 11.30
C LEU A 221 -0.42 -1.83 11.19
N ASN A 222 0.62 -2.18 11.96
CA ASN A 222 1.24 -3.50 12.04
C ASN A 222 1.78 -4.04 10.72
N PHE A 223 2.39 -3.17 9.90
CA PHE A 223 3.14 -3.64 8.73
C PHE A 223 4.46 -4.26 9.18
N ASP A 224 4.84 -5.36 8.52
CA ASP A 224 6.03 -6.16 8.86
C ASP A 224 7.34 -5.52 8.38
N GLY A 225 7.28 -4.53 7.49
CA GLY A 225 8.48 -3.89 6.97
C GLY A 225 8.23 -2.67 6.09
N LEU A 226 9.34 -2.09 5.67
CA LEU A 226 9.40 -0.87 4.86
C LEU A 226 10.27 -1.11 3.62
N MET A 227 9.83 -0.59 2.45
CA MET A 227 10.62 -0.57 1.22
C MET A 227 10.87 0.89 0.82
N VAL A 228 12.07 1.40 1.09
CA VAL A 228 12.42 2.82 0.94
C VAL A 228 13.38 3.05 -0.21
N GLU A 229 13.08 4.00 -1.08
CA GLU A 229 14.00 4.40 -2.14
C GLU A 229 15.09 5.32 -1.60
N THR A 230 16.36 4.87 -1.73
CA THR A 230 17.54 5.60 -1.25
C THR A 230 18.57 5.79 -2.35
N HIS A 231 19.19 6.96 -2.38
CA HIS A 231 20.24 7.29 -3.33
C HIS A 231 21.30 8.17 -2.65
N TYR A 232 22.59 7.97 -2.95
CA TYR A 232 23.66 8.77 -2.34
C TYR A 232 23.61 10.25 -2.75
N ASP A 233 23.04 10.53 -3.94
CA ASP A 233 22.80 11.88 -4.46
C ASP A 233 21.41 11.94 -5.11
N PRO A 234 20.34 12.04 -4.29
CA PRO A 234 18.96 11.88 -4.76
C PRO A 234 18.55 12.95 -5.80
N ASP A 235 19.12 14.15 -5.76
CA ASP A 235 18.71 15.23 -6.66
C ASP A 235 19.17 14.98 -8.10
N ASN A 236 20.25 14.21 -8.29
CA ASN A 236 20.80 13.84 -9.58
C ASN A 236 20.39 12.42 -10.02
N ALA A 237 19.50 11.74 -9.32
CA ALA A 237 19.03 10.42 -9.70
C ALA A 237 18.29 10.43 -11.06
N TRP A 238 18.54 9.42 -11.89
CA TRP A 238 17.96 9.31 -13.23
C TRP A 238 16.46 9.00 -13.22
N SER A 239 15.94 8.53 -12.10
CA SER A 239 14.53 8.22 -11.93
C SER A 239 14.01 8.62 -10.56
N ASP A 240 12.79 9.14 -10.51
CA ASP A 240 12.02 9.44 -9.30
C ASP A 240 12.82 10.20 -8.21
N ALA A 241 13.70 11.13 -8.61
CA ALA A 241 14.62 11.89 -7.76
C ALA A 241 13.95 12.51 -6.51
N LYS A 242 12.74 13.02 -6.66
CA LYS A 242 12.03 13.77 -5.61
C LYS A 242 11.59 12.92 -4.41
N GLN A 243 11.52 11.61 -4.56
CA GLN A 243 11.03 10.70 -3.53
C GLN A 243 12.12 9.83 -2.90
N GLN A 244 13.35 9.90 -3.39
CA GLN A 244 14.49 9.19 -2.82
C GLN A 244 15.12 10.00 -1.70
N ILE A 245 15.53 9.33 -0.62
CA ILE A 245 16.28 9.92 0.50
C ILE A 245 17.71 9.41 0.48
N THR A 246 18.62 10.04 1.24
CA THR A 246 19.98 9.51 1.40
C THR A 246 20.00 8.33 2.37
N PRO A 247 21.00 7.41 2.29
CA PRO A 247 21.20 6.37 3.30
C PRO A 247 21.32 6.95 4.72
N SER A 248 22.02 8.06 4.90
CA SER A 248 22.11 8.74 6.21
C SER A 248 20.75 9.24 6.73
N THR A 249 19.91 9.76 5.85
CA THR A 249 18.54 10.14 6.22
C THR A 249 17.70 8.91 6.60
N LEU A 250 17.89 7.76 5.92
CA LEU A 250 17.21 6.52 6.29
C LEU A 250 17.64 6.05 7.68
N ILE A 251 18.95 6.06 8.00
CA ILE A 251 19.47 5.68 9.32
C ILE A 251 18.80 6.53 10.40
N GLN A 252 18.85 7.85 10.27
CA GLN A 252 18.23 8.74 11.24
C GLN A 252 16.72 8.50 11.37
N MET A 253 16.05 8.27 10.24
CA MET A 253 14.62 7.99 10.23
C MET A 253 14.29 6.69 10.98
N MET A 254 15.09 5.64 10.83
CA MET A 254 14.87 4.37 11.53
C MET A 254 15.07 4.52 13.04
N GLU A 255 16.04 5.31 13.49
CA GLU A 255 16.23 5.64 14.92
C GLU A 255 15.04 6.43 15.51
N ASP A 256 14.42 7.31 14.73
CA ASP A 256 13.33 8.16 15.18
C ASP A 256 11.96 7.46 15.16
N LEU A 257 11.81 6.37 14.37
CA LEU A 257 10.56 5.61 14.27
C LEU A 257 10.24 4.88 15.57
N LYS A 258 8.98 4.96 15.98
CA LYS A 258 8.49 4.30 17.20
C LYS A 258 7.85 2.97 16.85
N ILE A 259 8.48 1.88 17.26
CA ILE A 259 7.91 0.54 17.16
C ILE A 259 6.98 0.33 18.35
N ARG A 260 5.68 0.18 18.07
CA ARG A 260 4.65 -0.01 19.10
C ARG A 260 4.27 -1.49 19.20
N LYS A 261 3.89 -1.90 20.41
CA LYS A 261 3.33 -3.24 20.62
C LYS A 261 1.88 -3.26 20.11
N GLU A 262 1.50 -4.36 19.49
CA GLU A 262 0.12 -4.57 19.04
C GLU A 262 -0.88 -4.54 20.18
N THR A 263 -0.50 -5.10 21.32
CA THR A 263 -1.34 -5.15 22.52
C THR A 263 -0.53 -4.90 23.78
N ASP A 264 -1.19 -4.40 24.82
CA ASP A 264 -0.65 -4.36 26.18
C ASP A 264 -1.46 -5.30 27.08
N THR A 265 -0.76 -6.04 27.93
CA THR A 265 -1.34 -7.01 28.87
C THR A 265 -1.70 -6.38 30.22
N GLU A 266 -1.36 -5.12 30.46
CA GLU A 266 -1.67 -4.44 31.70
C GLU A 266 -3.21 -4.32 31.91
N ALA A 267 -3.68 -4.79 33.06
CA ALA A 267 -5.13 -4.87 33.33
C ALA A 267 -5.81 -3.49 33.35
N THR A 268 -5.13 -2.47 33.87
CA THR A 268 -5.60 -1.08 33.92
C THR A 268 -5.79 -0.52 32.51
N TYR A 269 -4.82 -0.71 31.63
CA TYR A 269 -4.89 -0.31 30.22
C TYR A 269 -6.03 -1.02 29.49
N ARG A 270 -6.12 -2.35 29.62
CA ARG A 270 -7.17 -3.14 28.98
C ARG A 270 -8.58 -2.73 29.41
N ASN A 271 -8.77 -2.48 30.71
CA ASN A 271 -10.07 -2.04 31.25
C ASN A 271 -10.44 -0.65 30.71
N ALA A 272 -9.50 0.30 30.71
CA ALA A 272 -9.72 1.62 30.16
C ALA A 272 -10.05 1.57 28.65
N LEU A 273 -9.30 0.79 27.88
CA LEU A 273 -9.54 0.61 26.45
C LEU A 273 -10.91 -0.01 26.16
N ASN A 274 -11.30 -1.05 26.91
CA ASN A 274 -12.62 -1.70 26.78
C ASN A 274 -13.75 -0.73 27.11
N THR A 275 -13.59 0.12 28.12
CA THR A 275 -14.56 1.15 28.45
C THR A 275 -14.76 2.13 27.29
N LEU A 276 -13.68 2.60 26.68
CA LEU A 276 -13.75 3.50 25.52
C LEU A 276 -14.38 2.82 24.29
N ARG A 277 -14.03 1.55 24.03
CA ARG A 277 -14.64 0.76 22.95
C ARG A 277 -16.15 0.60 23.14
N THR A 278 -16.60 0.31 24.36
CA THR A 278 -18.04 0.22 24.66
C THR A 278 -18.75 1.57 24.43
N GLN A 279 -18.08 2.70 24.70
CA GLN A 279 -18.65 4.02 24.38
C GLN A 279 -18.76 4.23 22.87
N ILE A 280 -17.75 3.82 22.08
CA ILE A 280 -17.82 3.87 20.62
C ILE A 280 -18.96 3.01 20.10
N ASP A 281 -19.12 1.77 20.59
CA ASP A 281 -20.20 0.87 20.17
C ASP A 281 -21.59 1.49 20.36
N VAL A 282 -21.81 2.22 21.48
CA VAL A 282 -23.05 2.95 21.74
C VAL A 282 -23.25 4.08 20.73
N VAL A 283 -22.21 4.85 20.44
CA VAL A 283 -22.29 5.96 19.46
C VAL A 283 -22.54 5.42 18.06
N ASP A 284 -21.86 4.34 17.66
CA ASP A 284 -22.05 3.70 16.35
C ASP A 284 -23.48 3.18 16.17
N HIS A 285 -24.06 2.59 17.22
CA HIS A 285 -25.47 2.19 17.21
C HIS A 285 -26.39 3.40 16.98
N GLN A 286 -26.16 4.51 17.68
CA GLN A 286 -26.94 5.74 17.49
C GLN A 286 -26.77 6.33 16.08
N LEU A 287 -25.58 6.27 15.50
CA LEU A 287 -25.33 6.70 14.11
C LEU A 287 -26.16 5.90 13.11
N ILE A 288 -26.18 4.57 13.24
CA ILE A 288 -27.00 3.70 12.37
C ILE A 288 -28.50 4.00 12.54
N GLU A 289 -28.99 4.21 13.77
CA GLU A 289 -30.37 4.57 14.05
C GLU A 289 -30.76 5.91 13.39
N MET A 290 -29.89 6.92 13.49
CA MET A 290 -30.10 8.22 12.86
C MET A 290 -30.08 8.16 11.34
N LEU A 291 -29.20 7.35 10.76
CA LEU A 291 -29.18 7.09 9.32
C LEU A 291 -30.47 6.40 8.85
N GLY A 292 -30.98 5.42 9.61
CA GLY A 292 -32.28 4.78 9.35
C GLY A 292 -33.41 5.79 9.30
N LYS A 293 -33.57 6.62 10.36
CA LYS A 293 -34.56 7.70 10.41
C LYS A 293 -34.46 8.68 9.24
N ARG A 294 -33.19 8.97 8.82
CA ARG A 294 -32.97 9.82 7.65
C ARG A 294 -33.44 9.18 6.35
N MET A 295 -33.30 7.86 6.20
CA MET A 295 -33.80 7.15 5.03
C MET A 295 -35.35 7.09 5.01
N GLU A 296 -36.00 6.93 6.14
CA GLU A 296 -37.47 7.04 6.23
C GLU A 296 -37.99 8.42 5.71
N VAL A 297 -37.27 9.50 6.05
CA VAL A 297 -37.59 10.83 5.52
C VAL A 297 -37.35 10.91 4.01
N ALA A 298 -36.24 10.26 3.51
CA ALA A 298 -35.96 10.21 2.09
C ALA A 298 -37.05 9.43 1.31
N ASP A 299 -37.61 8.38 1.89
CA ASP A 299 -38.74 7.63 1.34
C ASP A 299 -39.99 8.53 1.23
N GLY A 300 -40.33 9.30 2.27
CA GLY A 300 -41.42 10.28 2.22
C GLY A 300 -41.21 11.32 1.11
N ILE A 301 -40.00 11.82 0.93
CA ILE A 301 -39.66 12.72 -0.17
C ILE A 301 -39.85 12.03 -1.54
N GLY A 302 -39.43 10.76 -1.65
CA GLY A 302 -39.64 9.95 -2.85
C GLY A 302 -41.11 9.82 -3.24
N GLN A 303 -42.00 9.53 -2.26
CA GLN A 303 -43.43 9.45 -2.47
C GLN A 303 -44.06 10.80 -2.96
N LEU A 304 -43.63 11.91 -2.35
CA LEU A 304 -44.10 13.24 -2.77
C LEU A 304 -43.65 13.56 -4.22
N LYS A 305 -42.41 13.24 -4.55
CA LYS A 305 -41.90 13.47 -5.90
C LYS A 305 -42.57 12.58 -6.95
N LYS A 306 -42.79 11.31 -6.64
CA LYS A 306 -43.56 10.38 -7.50
C LYS A 306 -44.98 10.93 -7.77
N ALA A 307 -45.69 11.34 -6.73
CA ALA A 307 -47.04 11.87 -6.86
C ALA A 307 -47.11 13.15 -7.72
N LYS A 308 -46.04 13.91 -7.84
CA LYS A 308 -45.94 15.16 -8.60
C LYS A 308 -45.10 15.05 -9.88
N ASN A 309 -44.63 13.85 -10.23
CA ASN A 309 -43.75 13.59 -11.37
C ASN A 309 -42.51 14.48 -11.38
N VAL A 310 -41.86 14.63 -10.22
CA VAL A 310 -40.64 15.44 -10.01
C VAL A 310 -39.42 14.54 -9.99
N ALA A 311 -38.33 14.97 -10.63
CA ALA A 311 -37.06 14.23 -10.68
C ALA A 311 -36.44 14.05 -9.27
N ILE A 312 -35.76 12.91 -9.06
CA ILE A 312 -35.10 12.57 -7.79
C ILE A 312 -34.03 13.60 -7.45
N LEU A 313 -33.10 13.86 -8.40
CA LEU A 313 -31.97 14.76 -8.16
C LEU A 313 -32.38 16.24 -8.23
N GLN A 314 -32.02 16.97 -7.19
CA GLN A 314 -32.14 18.43 -7.12
C GLN A 314 -30.77 19.02 -6.77
N THR A 315 -29.96 19.29 -7.78
CA THR A 315 -28.55 19.70 -7.66
C THR A 315 -28.33 20.91 -6.76
N LYS A 316 -29.22 21.93 -6.83
CA LYS A 316 -29.11 23.11 -5.97
C LYS A 316 -29.21 22.74 -4.49
N ARG A 317 -30.21 21.93 -4.14
CA ARG A 317 -30.42 21.47 -2.74
C ARG A 317 -29.25 20.61 -2.26
N TRP A 318 -28.69 19.77 -3.09
CA TRP A 318 -27.51 18.97 -2.76
C TRP A 318 -26.30 19.84 -2.39
N ASN A 319 -26.00 20.84 -3.20
CA ASN A 319 -24.89 21.76 -2.94
C ASN A 319 -25.09 22.58 -1.64
N GLU A 320 -26.32 23.00 -1.35
CA GLU A 320 -26.66 23.68 -0.09
C GLU A 320 -26.42 22.78 1.15
N ILE A 321 -26.86 21.52 1.08
CA ILE A 321 -26.64 20.54 2.17
C ILE A 321 -25.13 20.33 2.36
N LEU A 322 -24.40 20.10 1.30
CA LEU A 322 -22.99 19.78 1.36
C LEU A 322 -22.18 20.95 1.97
N GLY A 323 -22.40 22.17 1.50
CA GLY A 323 -21.76 23.36 2.07
C GLY A 323 -22.04 23.55 3.57
N LYS A 324 -23.30 23.35 3.97
CA LYS A 324 -23.68 23.43 5.39
C LYS A 324 -22.99 22.36 6.23
N MET A 325 -22.96 21.11 5.76
CA MET A 325 -22.38 20.00 6.51
C MET A 325 -20.86 20.10 6.63
N ILE A 326 -20.16 20.66 5.65
CA ILE A 326 -18.74 20.94 5.73
C ILE A 326 -18.44 21.90 6.89
N LEU A 327 -19.16 23.03 6.95
CA LEU A 327 -19.01 24.02 8.04
C LEU A 327 -19.34 23.42 9.41
N GLU A 328 -20.37 22.61 9.50
CA GLU A 328 -20.78 21.94 10.74
C GLU A 328 -19.76 20.88 11.16
N GLY A 329 -19.22 20.11 10.20
CA GLY A 329 -18.15 19.14 10.44
C GLY A 329 -16.87 19.79 10.95
N GLU A 330 -16.47 20.92 10.39
CA GLU A 330 -15.31 21.68 10.85
C GLU A 330 -15.46 22.13 12.31
N ALA A 331 -16.65 22.57 12.71
CA ALA A 331 -16.96 22.92 14.11
C ALA A 331 -16.83 21.73 15.08
N HIS A 332 -16.91 20.51 14.57
CA HIS A 332 -16.72 19.27 15.32
C HIS A 332 -15.34 18.61 15.10
N ASN A 333 -14.36 19.33 14.57
CA ASN A 333 -13.01 18.82 14.26
C ASN A 333 -13.00 17.66 13.24
N LEU A 334 -13.97 17.61 12.33
CA LEU A 334 -14.00 16.66 11.22
C LEU A 334 -13.38 17.30 9.97
N SER A 335 -12.53 16.56 9.25
CA SER A 335 -11.97 17.08 8.02
C SER A 335 -13.03 17.22 6.92
N GLU A 336 -12.88 18.23 6.07
CA GLU A 336 -13.73 18.44 4.90
C GLU A 336 -13.81 17.16 4.04
N GLU A 337 -12.67 16.51 3.78
CA GLU A 337 -12.60 15.27 3.00
C GLU A 337 -13.49 14.17 3.59
N PHE A 338 -13.45 13.99 4.91
CA PHE A 338 -14.26 13.00 5.62
C PHE A 338 -15.76 13.31 5.51
N VAL A 339 -16.15 14.56 5.76
CA VAL A 339 -17.54 15.00 5.66
C VAL A 339 -18.06 14.83 4.23
N LEU A 340 -17.27 15.21 3.22
CA LEU A 340 -17.63 15.01 1.82
C LEU A 340 -17.88 13.53 1.47
N LYS A 341 -17.00 12.62 1.90
CA LYS A 341 -17.16 11.18 1.65
C LYS A 341 -18.42 10.61 2.27
N ILE A 342 -18.67 10.91 3.55
CA ILE A 342 -19.86 10.43 4.25
C ILE A 342 -21.14 10.97 3.61
N PHE A 343 -21.21 12.27 3.36
CA PHE A 343 -22.43 12.85 2.80
C PHE A 343 -22.68 12.46 1.35
N LYS A 344 -21.65 12.19 0.55
CA LYS A 344 -21.80 11.56 -0.78
C LYS A 344 -22.40 10.15 -0.66
N ALA A 345 -21.92 9.33 0.28
CA ALA A 345 -22.47 7.99 0.51
C ALA A 345 -23.93 8.03 0.99
N ILE A 346 -24.23 8.88 1.96
CA ILE A 346 -25.61 9.10 2.47
C ILE A 346 -26.54 9.61 1.35
N HIS A 347 -26.07 10.50 0.48
CA HIS A 347 -26.85 11.01 -0.64
C HIS A 347 -27.13 9.93 -1.67
N GLN A 348 -26.13 9.10 -1.99
CA GLN A 348 -26.33 7.97 -2.89
C GLN A 348 -27.40 7.00 -2.35
N GLU A 349 -27.33 6.67 -1.06
CA GLU A 349 -28.33 5.80 -0.44
C GLU A 349 -29.74 6.42 -0.45
N SER A 350 -29.84 7.74 -0.25
CA SER A 350 -31.13 8.46 -0.40
C SER A 350 -31.67 8.41 -1.83
N ILE A 351 -30.80 8.42 -2.84
CA ILE A 351 -31.21 8.23 -4.25
C ILE A 351 -31.73 6.81 -4.44
N ASN A 352 -31.02 5.80 -3.95
CA ASN A 352 -31.40 4.39 -4.07
C ASN A 352 -32.78 4.13 -3.45
N HIS A 353 -33.08 4.74 -2.29
CA HIS A 353 -34.39 4.68 -1.64
C HIS A 353 -35.48 5.30 -2.51
N GLN A 354 -35.25 6.53 -3.00
CA GLN A 354 -36.22 7.22 -3.86
C GLN A 354 -36.45 6.49 -5.20
N GLU A 355 -35.43 5.88 -5.80
CA GLU A 355 -35.53 5.07 -7.00
C GLU A 355 -36.45 3.87 -6.80
N LYS A 356 -36.30 3.13 -5.69
CA LYS A 356 -37.20 2.00 -5.35
C LYS A 356 -38.66 2.45 -5.27
N ILE A 357 -38.91 3.61 -4.69
CA ILE A 357 -40.27 4.18 -4.60
C ILE A 357 -40.81 4.61 -5.96
N MET A 358 -39.97 5.20 -6.83
CA MET A 358 -40.38 5.59 -8.17
C MET A 358 -40.77 4.38 -9.04
N GLN A 359 -40.11 3.24 -8.83
CA GLN A 359 -40.34 2.01 -9.58
C GLN A 359 -41.51 1.15 -9.03
N SER A 360 -41.83 1.27 -7.75
CA SER A 360 -43.00 0.60 -7.14
C SER A 360 -44.32 1.26 -7.54
#